data_357cc03650db308d1a1e6aabae8221f9
#
_entry.id   357cc03650db308d1a1e6aabae8221f9
#
_cell.length_a   1.000
_cell.length_b   1.000
_cell.length_c   1.000
_cell.angle_alpha   90.00
_cell.angle_beta   90.00
_cell.angle_gamma   90.00
#
_symmetry.space_group_name_H-M   'P 1'
#
loop_
_entity.id
_entity.type
_entity.pdbx_description
1 polymer ?
#
loop_
_entity_poly.entity_id
_entity_poly.type
_entity_poly.pdbx_seq_one_letter_code
_entity_poly.pdbx_strand_id
1 'polypeptide(L)'
;PIESFATTLIIGIFTSVFAAVVITRLIFEFQLARKGTFEFSTKITKGAFKNLNFGFIKNRKKFYIASAILVVGGLIAIFTRELKPSIEFAGGRSYETVFEKPVADKVGEINALLRAALVDENGSNASVEVKKRNSDFRVEIATDFMQGVPNSEGDVRARIENVLKENAEVYGGAVIENSRSVSPSISNELKSSSLISIILSLIIIFLY
;
A
#
# COMPACT_ATOMS: atom_id res chain seq x y z
N PRO A 1 2.84 -11.83 -12.43
CA PRO A 1 3.38 -11.10 -11.25
C PRO A 1 2.75 -11.55 -9.93
N ILE A 2 1.41 -11.74 -9.88
CA ILE A 2 0.70 -12.16 -8.65
C ILE A 2 1.08 -13.59 -8.24
N GLU A 3 1.21 -14.50 -9.20
CA GLU A 3 1.58 -15.89 -8.96
C GLU A 3 2.98 -16.03 -8.34
N SER A 4 3.97 -15.32 -8.88
CA SER A 4 5.34 -15.32 -8.34
C SER A 4 5.41 -14.71 -6.94
N PHE A 5 4.62 -13.66 -6.68
CA PHE A 5 4.50 -13.08 -5.34
C PHE A 5 3.87 -14.08 -4.35
N ALA A 6 2.76 -14.71 -4.72
CA ALA A 6 2.09 -15.70 -3.88
C ALA A 6 3.00 -16.89 -3.57
N THR A 7 3.71 -17.40 -4.56
CA THR A 7 4.68 -18.50 -4.39
C THR A 7 5.80 -18.13 -3.44
N THR A 8 6.39 -16.95 -3.60
CA THR A 8 7.46 -16.45 -2.71
C THR A 8 6.96 -16.30 -1.27
N LEU A 9 5.73 -15.79 -1.10
CA LEU A 9 5.11 -15.62 0.21
C LEU A 9 4.89 -16.97 0.91
N ILE A 10 4.36 -17.97 0.20
CA ILE A 10 4.14 -19.32 0.73
C ILE A 10 5.46 -19.96 1.15
N ILE A 11 6.49 -19.89 0.32
CA ILE A 11 7.82 -20.40 0.64
C ILE A 11 8.39 -19.67 1.87
N GLY A 12 8.26 -18.35 1.94
CA GLY A 12 8.71 -17.55 3.07
C GLY A 12 8.04 -17.94 4.39
N ILE A 13 6.71 -18.11 4.39
CA ILE A 13 5.96 -18.55 5.57
C ILE A 13 6.39 -19.95 6.00
N PHE A 14 6.46 -20.90 5.05
CA PHE A 14 6.84 -22.26 5.35
C PHE A 14 8.25 -22.36 5.95
N THR A 15 9.19 -21.64 5.35
CA THR A 15 10.58 -21.56 5.83
C THR A 15 10.67 -20.93 7.22
N SER A 16 9.90 -19.87 7.46
CA SER A 16 9.86 -19.20 8.77
C SER A 16 9.29 -20.10 9.86
N VAL A 17 8.19 -20.80 9.59
CA VAL A 17 7.60 -21.74 10.54
C VAL A 17 8.55 -22.91 10.80
N PHE A 18 9.17 -23.46 9.76
CA PHE A 18 10.16 -24.52 9.90
C PHE A 18 11.35 -24.08 10.76
N ALA A 19 11.90 -22.90 10.49
CA ALA A 19 13.01 -22.36 11.28
C ALA A 19 12.60 -22.11 12.74
N ALA A 20 11.43 -21.52 12.96
CA ALA A 20 10.96 -21.20 14.30
C ALA A 20 10.65 -22.43 15.16
N VAL A 21 10.08 -23.47 14.58
CA VAL A 21 9.67 -24.67 15.33
C VAL A 21 10.78 -25.71 15.35
N VAL A 22 11.27 -26.12 14.20
CA VAL A 22 12.20 -27.27 14.11
C VAL A 22 13.61 -26.87 14.49
N ILE A 23 14.16 -25.82 13.87
CA ILE A 23 15.56 -25.43 14.10
C ILE A 23 15.72 -24.91 15.52
N THR A 24 14.79 -24.10 16.01
CA THR A 24 14.85 -23.58 17.37
C THR A 24 14.76 -24.71 18.38
N ARG A 25 13.88 -25.69 18.19
CA ARG A 25 13.76 -26.86 19.06
C ARG A 25 15.07 -27.67 19.10
N LEU A 26 15.66 -27.94 17.94
CA LEU A 26 16.93 -28.67 17.87
C LEU A 26 18.07 -27.96 18.60
N ILE A 27 18.14 -26.63 18.46
CA ILE A 27 19.15 -25.83 19.19
C ILE A 27 18.94 -25.94 20.70
N PHE A 28 17.69 -25.85 21.17
CA PHE A 28 17.39 -25.98 22.60
C PHE A 28 17.67 -27.39 23.12
N GLU A 29 17.28 -28.43 22.42
CA GLU A 29 17.56 -29.82 22.81
C GLU A 29 19.07 -30.10 22.86
N PHE A 30 19.83 -29.63 21.87
CA PHE A 30 21.28 -29.74 21.85
C PHE A 30 21.94 -29.01 23.02
N GLN A 31 21.47 -27.80 23.32
CA GLN A 31 22.03 -26.98 24.39
C GLN A 31 21.71 -27.57 25.77
N LEU A 32 20.47 -28.06 25.99
CA LEU A 32 20.07 -28.73 27.21
C LEU A 32 20.82 -30.03 27.44
N ALA A 33 21.02 -30.82 26.40
CA ALA A 33 21.84 -32.04 26.49
C ALA A 33 23.29 -31.76 26.87
N ARG A 34 23.83 -30.61 26.48
CA ARG A 34 25.24 -30.26 26.71
C ARG A 34 25.47 -29.52 28.03
N LYS A 35 24.56 -28.64 28.46
CA LYS A 35 24.73 -27.77 29.63
C LYS A 35 23.70 -27.96 30.73
N GLY A 36 22.65 -28.73 30.52
CA GLY A 36 21.57 -29.03 31.49
C GLY A 36 20.69 -27.82 31.86
N THR A 37 21.12 -26.59 31.57
CA THR A 37 20.38 -25.37 31.89
C THR A 37 20.49 -24.36 30.76
N PHE A 38 19.42 -23.60 30.54
CA PHE A 38 19.35 -22.54 29.54
C PHE A 38 19.00 -21.21 30.20
N GLU A 39 19.89 -20.23 30.12
CA GLU A 39 19.62 -18.89 30.65
C GLU A 39 19.15 -17.97 29.51
N PHE A 40 17.86 -17.58 29.53
CA PHE A 40 17.23 -16.74 28.48
C PHE A 40 17.50 -15.24 28.65
N SER A 41 18.28 -14.86 29.68
CA SER A 41 18.56 -13.47 29.97
C SER A 41 19.98 -13.09 29.56
N THR A 42 20.11 -11.93 28.95
CA THR A 42 21.43 -11.28 28.73
C THR A 42 21.76 -10.36 29.92
N LYS A 43 23.00 -9.92 30.02
CA LYS A 43 23.43 -8.97 31.08
C LYS A 43 22.58 -7.70 31.10
N ILE A 44 22.03 -7.27 29.97
CA ILE A 44 21.18 -6.07 29.83
C ILE A 44 19.72 -6.36 30.21
N THR A 45 19.20 -7.54 29.87
CA THR A 45 17.79 -7.88 30.12
C THR A 45 17.57 -8.56 31.46
N LYS A 46 18.63 -9.02 32.12
CA LYS A 46 18.58 -9.63 33.45
C LYS A 46 18.16 -8.59 34.51
N GLY A 47 16.89 -8.55 34.83
CA GLY A 47 16.31 -7.60 35.78
C GLY A 47 15.63 -6.37 35.18
N ALA A 48 15.70 -6.15 33.87
CA ALA A 48 15.06 -4.99 33.24
C ALA A 48 13.56 -4.87 33.49
N PHE A 49 12.87 -5.99 33.69
CA PHE A 49 11.41 -6.04 33.92
C PHE A 49 11.03 -6.48 35.34
N LYS A 50 12.01 -6.65 36.24
CA LYS A 50 11.78 -7.22 37.60
C LYS A 50 10.90 -6.33 38.47
N ASN A 51 10.91 -5.01 38.26
CA ASN A 51 10.19 -4.03 39.06
C ASN A 51 9.01 -3.39 38.28
N LEU A 52 8.67 -3.89 37.09
CA LEU A 52 7.55 -3.39 36.29
C LEU A 52 6.23 -4.01 36.79
N ASN A 53 5.60 -3.34 37.74
CA ASN A 53 4.29 -3.70 38.22
C ASN A 53 3.21 -2.89 37.48
N PHE A 54 3.06 -3.15 36.20
CA PHE A 54 1.95 -2.59 35.41
C PHE A 54 0.65 -3.33 35.77
N GLY A 55 -0.20 -2.71 36.51
CA GLY A 55 -1.54 -3.25 36.82
C GLY A 55 -2.45 -3.22 35.58
N PHE A 56 -2.13 -3.98 34.54
CA PHE A 56 -2.90 -4.02 33.28
C PHE A 56 -4.37 -4.34 33.55
N ILE A 57 -4.64 -5.35 34.35
CA ILE A 57 -6.01 -5.77 34.68
C ILE A 57 -6.73 -4.70 35.50
N LYS A 58 -6.05 -4.04 36.44
CA LYS A 58 -6.61 -2.96 37.26
C LYS A 58 -6.95 -1.74 36.39
N ASN A 59 -6.15 -1.44 35.37
CA ASN A 59 -6.32 -0.30 34.47
C ASN A 59 -7.06 -0.64 33.15
N ARG A 60 -7.64 -1.84 33.02
CA ARG A 60 -8.30 -2.29 31.77
C ARG A 60 -9.32 -1.29 31.21
N LYS A 61 -10.09 -0.61 32.07
CA LYS A 61 -11.07 0.40 31.65
C LYS A 61 -10.40 1.57 30.90
N LYS A 62 -9.23 2.03 31.38
CA LYS A 62 -8.48 3.11 30.72
C LYS A 62 -7.97 2.69 29.33
N PHE A 63 -7.50 1.45 29.21
CA PHE A 63 -7.06 0.91 27.93
C PHE A 63 -8.22 0.71 26.95
N TYR A 64 -9.39 0.26 27.42
CA TYR A 64 -10.59 0.18 26.58
C TYR A 64 -11.03 1.56 26.07
N ILE A 65 -11.02 2.58 26.93
CA ILE A 65 -11.35 3.96 26.55
C ILE A 65 -10.33 4.48 25.51
N ALA A 66 -9.05 4.31 25.78
CA ALA A 66 -7.99 4.74 24.85
C ALA A 66 -8.11 4.04 23.49
N SER A 67 -8.34 2.72 23.49
CA SER A 67 -8.57 1.95 22.27
C SER A 67 -9.84 2.38 21.53
N ALA A 68 -10.93 2.60 22.26
CA ALA A 68 -12.19 3.08 21.67
C ALA A 68 -12.03 4.47 21.02
N ILE A 69 -11.33 5.40 21.65
CA ILE A 69 -11.03 6.72 21.10
C ILE A 69 -10.22 6.58 19.79
N LEU A 70 -9.23 5.70 19.78
CA LEU A 70 -8.38 5.46 18.62
C LEU A 70 -9.19 4.86 17.45
N VAL A 71 -10.04 3.88 17.72
CA VAL A 71 -10.90 3.23 16.72
C VAL A 71 -11.94 4.22 16.18
N VAL A 72 -12.64 4.94 17.07
CA VAL A 72 -13.65 5.93 16.67
C VAL A 72 -13.00 7.07 15.89
N GLY A 73 -11.84 7.56 16.35
CA GLY A 73 -11.08 8.59 15.64
C GLY A 73 -10.63 8.13 14.25
N GLY A 74 -10.18 6.88 14.12
CA GLY A 74 -9.84 6.27 12.84
C GLY A 74 -11.05 6.17 11.89
N LEU A 75 -12.20 5.73 12.40
CA LEU A 75 -13.45 5.67 11.62
C LEU A 75 -13.88 7.07 11.15
N ILE A 76 -13.87 8.06 12.04
CA ILE A 76 -14.20 9.44 11.69
C ILE A 76 -13.24 9.94 10.60
N ALA A 77 -11.94 9.67 10.72
CA ALA A 77 -10.94 10.08 9.73
C ALA A 77 -11.20 9.44 8.35
N ILE A 78 -11.61 8.18 8.30
CA ILE A 78 -11.97 7.48 7.05
C ILE A 78 -13.17 8.17 6.38
N PHE A 79 -14.22 8.50 7.16
CA PHE A 79 -15.43 9.14 6.61
C PHE A 79 -15.23 10.60 6.23
N THR A 80 -14.32 11.33 6.91
CA THR A 80 -14.12 12.76 6.65
C THR A 80 -13.03 13.05 5.60
N ARG A 81 -12.06 12.14 5.43
CA ARG A 81 -10.92 12.36 4.52
C ARG A 81 -11.03 11.68 3.17
N GLU A 82 -12.15 11.06 2.84
CA GLU A 82 -12.36 10.34 1.58
C GLU A 82 -11.11 9.53 1.17
N LEU A 83 -11.12 8.24 1.45
CA LEU A 83 -10.06 7.36 0.96
C LEU A 83 -10.07 7.38 -0.57
N LYS A 84 -8.98 7.83 -1.18
CA LYS A 84 -8.78 7.72 -2.63
C LYS A 84 -8.22 6.33 -2.93
N PRO A 85 -9.04 5.41 -3.42
CA PRO A 85 -8.56 4.08 -3.79
C PRO A 85 -7.64 4.20 -4.99
N SER A 86 -6.63 3.32 -5.06
CA SER A 86 -5.78 3.21 -6.23
C SER A 86 -6.56 2.70 -7.45
N ILE A 87 -5.97 2.80 -8.64
CA ILE A 87 -6.62 2.39 -9.90
C ILE A 87 -7.02 0.91 -9.91
N GLU A 88 -6.37 0.06 -9.13
CA GLU A 88 -6.74 -1.36 -9.00
C GLU A 88 -8.13 -1.51 -8.37
N PHE A 89 -8.50 -0.60 -7.47
CA PHE A 89 -9.80 -0.61 -6.79
C PHE A 89 -10.79 0.38 -7.38
N ALA A 90 -10.34 1.53 -7.88
CA ALA A 90 -11.23 2.51 -8.51
C ALA A 90 -11.52 2.18 -9.97
N GLY A 91 -10.63 1.48 -10.62
CA GLY A 91 -10.51 1.41 -12.07
C GLY A 91 -9.81 2.66 -12.62
N GLY A 92 -9.33 2.59 -13.83
CA GLY A 92 -8.63 3.70 -14.47
C GLY A 92 -7.39 3.27 -15.21
N ARG A 93 -6.54 4.24 -15.52
CA ARG A 93 -5.29 4.04 -16.25
C ARG A 93 -4.11 4.60 -15.48
N SER A 94 -2.97 3.94 -15.59
CA SER A 94 -1.70 4.39 -15.04
C SER A 94 -0.66 4.47 -16.14
N TYR A 95 0.06 5.57 -16.19
CA TYR A 95 1.11 5.87 -17.14
C TYR A 95 2.42 6.09 -16.41
N GLU A 96 3.42 5.26 -16.68
CA GLU A 96 4.77 5.48 -16.20
C GLU A 96 5.48 6.44 -17.15
N THR A 97 5.81 7.62 -16.64
CA THR A 97 6.37 8.72 -17.42
C THR A 97 7.76 9.06 -16.93
N VAL A 98 8.70 9.18 -17.89
CA VAL A 98 10.08 9.58 -17.65
C VAL A 98 10.28 11.00 -18.15
N PHE A 99 10.93 11.82 -17.31
CA PHE A 99 11.25 13.20 -17.59
C PHE A 99 12.75 13.39 -17.79
N GLU A 100 13.13 14.36 -18.59
CA GLU A 100 14.53 14.72 -18.77
C GLU A 100 15.12 15.51 -17.59
N LYS A 101 14.26 16.20 -16.84
CA LYS A 101 14.63 16.94 -15.63
C LYS A 101 14.12 16.23 -14.37
N PRO A 102 14.77 16.40 -13.21
CA PRO A 102 14.25 15.86 -11.97
C PRO A 102 12.93 16.55 -11.60
N VAL A 103 11.90 15.74 -11.33
CA VAL A 103 10.53 16.18 -11.03
C VAL A 103 10.03 15.74 -9.65
N ALA A 104 10.89 15.15 -8.83
CA ALA A 104 10.51 14.63 -7.52
C ALA A 104 9.83 15.68 -6.63
N ASP A 105 10.32 16.90 -6.64
CA ASP A 105 9.78 18.01 -5.85
C ASP A 105 8.58 18.70 -6.51
N LYS A 106 8.31 18.37 -7.79
CA LYS A 106 7.25 18.98 -8.61
C LYS A 106 6.04 18.08 -8.82
N VAL A 107 5.99 16.93 -8.15
CA VAL A 107 4.88 15.98 -8.26
C VAL A 107 3.52 16.61 -7.98
N GLY A 108 3.45 17.51 -6.99
CA GLY A 108 2.23 18.25 -6.68
C GLY A 108 1.80 19.23 -7.77
N GLU A 109 2.75 19.91 -8.42
CA GLU A 109 2.49 20.82 -9.53
C GLU A 109 2.00 20.09 -10.77
N ILE A 110 2.65 18.95 -11.12
CA ILE A 110 2.24 18.09 -12.23
C ILE A 110 0.84 17.53 -11.98
N ASN A 111 0.53 17.13 -10.74
CA ASN A 111 -0.80 16.66 -10.36
C ASN A 111 -1.87 17.75 -10.57
N ALA A 112 -1.62 18.96 -10.10
CA ALA A 112 -2.54 20.10 -10.26
C ALA A 112 -2.75 20.46 -11.73
N LEU A 113 -1.67 20.47 -12.52
CA LEU A 113 -1.68 20.75 -13.95
C LEU A 113 -2.53 19.72 -14.71
N LEU A 114 -2.27 18.44 -14.51
CA LEU A 114 -3.01 17.37 -15.18
C LEU A 114 -4.48 17.30 -14.73
N ARG A 115 -4.76 17.58 -13.47
CA ARG A 115 -6.12 17.63 -12.96
C ARG A 115 -6.93 18.77 -13.57
N ALA A 116 -6.29 19.91 -13.85
CA ALA A 116 -6.94 21.03 -14.54
C ALA A 116 -7.16 20.77 -16.04
N ALA A 117 -6.31 19.94 -16.66
CA ALA A 117 -6.36 19.64 -18.08
C ALA A 117 -7.26 18.44 -18.44
N LEU A 118 -7.42 17.49 -17.52
CA LEU A 118 -8.23 16.28 -17.68
C LEU A 118 -9.64 16.51 -17.11
N VAL A 119 -10.46 17.20 -17.90
CA VAL A 119 -11.85 17.52 -17.55
C VAL A 119 -12.76 16.72 -18.49
N ASP A 120 -13.73 16.03 -17.92
CA ASP A 120 -14.74 15.27 -18.68
C ASP A 120 -15.70 16.20 -19.43
N GLU A 121 -16.42 15.66 -20.40
CA GLU A 121 -17.43 16.38 -21.19
C GLU A 121 -18.51 17.06 -20.31
N ASN A 122 -18.73 16.56 -19.11
CA ASN A 122 -19.67 17.11 -18.13
C ASN A 122 -19.08 18.24 -17.28
N GLY A 123 -17.84 18.68 -17.54
CA GLY A 123 -17.14 19.69 -16.75
C GLY A 123 -16.61 19.20 -15.40
N SER A 124 -16.63 17.89 -15.16
CA SER A 124 -16.09 17.29 -13.92
C SER A 124 -14.61 17.00 -14.10
N ASN A 125 -13.80 17.39 -13.12
CA ASN A 125 -12.37 17.08 -13.10
C ASN A 125 -12.18 15.57 -12.86
N ALA A 126 -11.43 14.91 -13.74
CA ALA A 126 -11.01 13.54 -13.51
C ALA A 126 -10.16 13.41 -12.23
N SER A 127 -10.20 12.25 -11.62
CA SER A 127 -9.27 11.93 -10.55
C SER A 127 -7.89 11.73 -11.15
N VAL A 128 -6.93 12.53 -10.70
CA VAL A 128 -5.52 12.40 -11.11
C VAL A 128 -4.69 12.24 -9.85
N GLU A 129 -3.83 11.24 -9.87
CA GLU A 129 -2.84 11.00 -8.84
C GLU A 129 -1.47 10.82 -9.47
N VAL A 130 -0.52 11.66 -9.07
CA VAL A 130 0.86 11.57 -9.54
C VAL A 130 1.74 11.13 -8.38
N LYS A 131 2.51 10.08 -8.58
CA LYS A 131 3.43 9.52 -7.57
C LYS A 131 4.84 9.42 -8.12
N LYS A 132 5.82 9.73 -7.30
CA LYS A 132 7.23 9.46 -7.59
C LYS A 132 7.47 7.95 -7.69
N ARG A 133 8.29 7.52 -8.64
CA ARG A 133 8.64 6.12 -8.89
C ARG A 133 10.16 5.96 -8.95
N ASN A 134 10.72 5.13 -8.12
CA ASN A 134 12.13 4.67 -8.11
C ASN A 134 13.26 5.68 -8.41
N SER A 135 13.01 6.82 -9.05
CA SER A 135 14.00 7.85 -9.36
C SER A 135 13.36 9.23 -9.37
N ASP A 136 14.19 10.28 -9.33
CA ASP A 136 13.72 11.68 -9.36
C ASP A 136 13.19 12.10 -10.74
N PHE A 137 13.45 11.29 -11.77
CA PHE A 137 13.04 11.51 -13.15
C PHE A 137 11.80 10.74 -13.56
N ARG A 138 11.26 9.86 -12.69
CA ARG A 138 10.15 8.97 -13.01
C ARG A 138 8.96 9.25 -12.12
N VAL A 139 7.80 9.38 -12.76
CA VAL A 139 6.52 9.44 -12.05
C VAL A 139 5.52 8.45 -12.65
N GLU A 140 4.61 8.01 -11.81
CA GLU A 140 3.42 7.28 -12.20
C GLU A 140 2.23 8.24 -12.16
N ILE A 141 1.55 8.39 -13.30
CA ILE A 141 0.34 9.22 -13.44
C ILE A 141 -0.84 8.28 -13.52
N ALA A 142 -1.68 8.27 -12.51
CA ALA A 142 -2.91 7.49 -12.46
C ALA A 142 -4.12 8.40 -12.67
N THR A 143 -5.07 7.99 -13.53
CA THR A 143 -6.28 8.76 -13.82
C THR A 143 -7.46 7.87 -14.19
N ASP A 144 -8.67 8.30 -13.84
CA ASP A 144 -9.94 7.73 -14.28
C ASP A 144 -10.55 8.48 -15.47
N PHE A 145 -9.80 9.42 -16.08
CA PHE A 145 -10.25 10.19 -17.24
C PHE A 145 -10.70 9.27 -18.37
N MET A 146 -11.89 9.53 -18.92
CA MET A 146 -12.55 8.70 -19.95
C MET A 146 -12.64 7.22 -19.59
N GLN A 147 -12.81 6.92 -18.29
CA GLN A 147 -12.99 5.55 -17.81
C GLN A 147 -14.29 4.96 -18.39
N GLY A 148 -14.20 3.72 -18.90
CA GLY A 148 -15.36 3.03 -19.50
C GLY A 148 -15.66 3.41 -20.94
N VAL A 149 -14.96 4.36 -21.54
CA VAL A 149 -15.06 4.69 -22.96
C VAL A 149 -14.18 3.72 -23.75
N PRO A 150 -14.77 2.92 -24.67
CA PRO A 150 -13.99 1.98 -25.49
C PRO A 150 -12.96 2.72 -26.35
N ASN A 151 -11.80 2.12 -26.51
CA ASN A 151 -10.70 2.61 -27.39
C ASN A 151 -10.15 4.01 -27.05
N SER A 152 -10.46 4.57 -25.87
CA SER A 152 -10.02 5.91 -25.46
C SER A 152 -8.58 5.96 -24.90
N GLU A 153 -7.84 4.85 -24.91
CA GLU A 153 -6.49 4.82 -24.35
C GLU A 153 -5.52 5.75 -25.09
N GLY A 154 -5.60 5.76 -26.43
CA GLY A 154 -4.81 6.64 -27.28
C GLY A 154 -5.11 8.12 -27.03
N ASP A 155 -6.39 8.47 -26.85
CA ASP A 155 -6.84 9.84 -26.64
C ASP A 155 -6.38 10.36 -25.26
N VAL A 156 -6.51 9.53 -24.22
CA VAL A 156 -6.04 9.88 -22.86
C VAL A 156 -4.53 10.06 -22.85
N ARG A 157 -3.79 9.15 -23.47
CA ARG A 157 -2.34 9.23 -23.61
C ARG A 157 -1.92 10.51 -24.33
N ALA A 158 -2.52 10.78 -25.50
CA ALA A 158 -2.23 11.97 -26.29
C ALA A 158 -2.52 13.25 -25.51
N ARG A 159 -3.61 13.27 -24.73
CA ARG A 159 -3.96 14.41 -23.90
C ARG A 159 -2.91 14.69 -22.83
N ILE A 160 -2.47 13.65 -22.12
CA ILE A 160 -1.40 13.76 -21.11
C ILE A 160 -0.09 14.21 -21.77
N GLU A 161 0.32 13.61 -22.88
CA GLU A 161 1.54 13.97 -23.61
C GLU A 161 1.51 15.44 -24.07
N ASN A 162 0.38 15.92 -24.58
CA ASN A 162 0.25 17.31 -25.04
C ASN A 162 0.40 18.28 -23.88
N VAL A 163 -0.27 18.03 -22.75
CA VAL A 163 -0.17 18.88 -21.55
C VAL A 163 1.27 18.93 -21.02
N LEU A 164 1.96 17.78 -21.01
CA LEU A 164 3.35 17.73 -20.56
C LEU A 164 4.30 18.42 -21.55
N LYS A 165 4.06 18.31 -22.87
CA LYS A 165 4.83 19.02 -23.92
C LYS A 165 4.67 20.52 -23.84
N GLU A 166 3.46 21.03 -23.61
CA GLU A 166 3.20 22.47 -23.44
C GLU A 166 3.98 23.05 -22.25
N ASN A 167 4.33 22.22 -21.29
CA ASN A 167 5.08 22.58 -20.09
C ASN A 167 6.53 22.04 -20.07
N ALA A 168 7.07 21.68 -21.23
CA ALA A 168 8.41 21.10 -21.34
C ALA A 168 9.54 22.04 -20.89
N GLU A 169 9.34 23.36 -20.94
CA GLU A 169 10.31 24.32 -20.42
C GLU A 169 10.56 24.13 -18.91
N VAL A 170 9.52 23.77 -18.16
CA VAL A 170 9.56 23.60 -16.69
C VAL A 170 10.04 22.21 -16.31
N TYR A 171 9.52 21.15 -16.98
CA TYR A 171 9.72 19.74 -16.58
C TYR A 171 10.73 19.00 -17.45
N GLY A 172 11.16 19.59 -18.58
CA GLY A 172 11.89 18.90 -19.62
C GLY A 172 10.98 18.06 -20.51
N GLY A 173 11.55 17.35 -21.46
CA GLY A 173 10.83 16.37 -22.27
C GLY A 173 10.26 15.26 -21.40
N ALA A 174 9.04 14.80 -21.72
CA ALA A 174 8.38 13.74 -21.02
C ALA A 174 8.01 12.61 -22.00
N VAL A 175 8.33 11.36 -21.65
CA VAL A 175 8.04 10.17 -22.46
C VAL A 175 7.27 9.16 -21.60
N ILE A 176 6.13 8.72 -22.11
CA ILE A 176 5.36 7.63 -21.48
C ILE A 176 5.96 6.30 -21.93
N GLU A 177 6.62 5.59 -21.01
CA GLU A 177 7.25 4.29 -21.28
C GLU A 177 6.25 3.14 -21.19
N ASN A 178 5.40 3.13 -20.17
CA ASN A 178 4.45 2.06 -19.92
C ASN A 178 3.05 2.62 -19.66
N SER A 179 2.04 1.86 -20.10
CA SER A 179 0.65 2.10 -19.72
C SER A 179 0.05 0.83 -19.10
N ARG A 180 -0.82 1.03 -18.13
CA ARG A 180 -1.62 -0.03 -17.51
C ARG A 180 -3.05 0.45 -17.39
N SER A 181 -4.00 -0.38 -17.77
CA SER A 181 -5.43 -0.09 -17.65
C SER A 181 -6.12 -1.16 -16.81
N VAL A 182 -7.02 -0.73 -15.94
CA VAL A 182 -7.87 -1.61 -15.12
C VAL A 182 -9.32 -1.23 -15.40
N SER A 183 -10.10 -2.19 -15.92
CA SER A 183 -11.51 -1.94 -16.20
C SER A 183 -12.33 -1.83 -14.89
N PRO A 184 -13.45 -1.08 -14.89
CA PRO A 184 -14.33 -0.96 -13.73
C PRO A 184 -14.87 -2.31 -13.23
N SER A 185 -15.12 -3.26 -14.14
CA SER A 185 -15.59 -4.60 -13.79
C SER A 185 -14.56 -5.38 -12.96
N ILE A 186 -13.29 -5.36 -13.39
CA ILE A 186 -12.19 -6.01 -12.68
C ILE A 186 -11.98 -5.34 -11.31
N SER A 187 -12.04 -4.03 -11.24
CA SER A 187 -11.92 -3.30 -9.96
C SER A 187 -13.02 -3.65 -8.97
N ASN A 188 -14.26 -3.79 -9.43
CA ASN A 188 -15.38 -4.17 -8.58
C ASN A 188 -15.24 -5.62 -8.08
N GLU A 189 -14.78 -6.52 -8.93
CA GLU A 189 -14.49 -7.90 -8.54
C GLU A 189 -13.36 -7.97 -7.50
N LEU A 190 -12.27 -7.21 -7.70
CA LEU A 190 -11.18 -7.11 -6.74
C LEU A 190 -11.63 -6.55 -5.39
N LYS A 191 -12.49 -5.50 -5.37
CA LYS A 191 -13.07 -4.95 -4.13
C LYS A 191 -13.86 -6.01 -3.37
N SER A 192 -14.78 -6.68 -4.06
CA SER A 192 -15.66 -7.68 -3.44
C SER A 192 -14.85 -8.86 -2.90
N SER A 193 -13.95 -9.40 -3.71
CA SER A 193 -13.10 -10.54 -3.31
C SER A 193 -12.17 -10.20 -2.16
N SER A 194 -11.59 -8.99 -2.17
CA SER A 194 -10.73 -8.52 -1.08
C SER A 194 -11.50 -8.37 0.23
N LEU A 195 -12.70 -7.79 0.20
CA LEU A 195 -13.52 -7.62 1.39
C LEU A 195 -13.93 -8.97 1.99
N ILE A 196 -14.38 -9.90 1.15
CA ILE A 196 -14.74 -11.27 1.57
C ILE A 196 -13.53 -11.97 2.19
N SER A 197 -12.35 -11.85 1.57
CA SER A 197 -11.12 -12.47 2.06
C SER A 197 -10.69 -11.92 3.43
N ILE A 198 -10.82 -10.61 3.64
CA ILE A 198 -10.53 -9.99 4.94
C ILE A 198 -11.48 -10.49 6.01
N ILE A 199 -12.80 -10.51 5.74
CA ILE A 199 -13.80 -10.97 6.69
C ILE A 199 -13.56 -12.45 7.03
N LEU A 200 -13.33 -13.28 6.03
CA LEU A 200 -13.07 -14.71 6.22
C LEU A 200 -11.81 -14.95 7.06
N SER A 201 -10.73 -14.20 6.77
CA SER A 201 -9.50 -14.26 7.55
C SER A 201 -9.70 -13.88 9.01
N LEU A 202 -10.47 -12.81 9.27
CA LEU A 202 -10.79 -12.40 10.64
C LEU A 202 -11.60 -13.46 11.38
N ILE A 203 -12.58 -14.10 10.73
CA ILE A 203 -13.37 -15.17 11.32
C ILE A 203 -12.46 -16.37 11.67
N ILE A 204 -11.58 -16.78 10.74
CA ILE A 204 -10.66 -17.88 10.98
C ILE A 204 -9.72 -17.58 12.16
N ILE A 205 -9.15 -16.37 12.21
CA ILE A 205 -8.27 -15.95 13.31
C ILE A 205 -9.03 -15.92 14.63
N PHE A 206 -10.28 -15.48 14.62
CA PHE A 206 -11.12 -15.42 15.83
C PHE A 206 -11.51 -16.80 16.35
N LEU A 207 -11.72 -17.77 15.45
CA LEU A 207 -12.06 -19.14 15.82
C LEU A 207 -10.87 -19.98 16.28
N TYR A 208 -9.66 -19.64 15.83
CA TYR A 208 -8.40 -20.29 16.24
C TYR A 208 -7.97 -19.81 17.62
#